data_0f23f1d6122ca44ad2f226d4fbb822ae
#
_entry.id   0f23f1d6122ca44ad2f226d4fbb822ae
#
_cell.length_a   1.000
_cell.length_b   1.000
_cell.length_c   1.000
_cell.angle_alpha   90.00
_cell.angle_beta   90.00
_cell.angle_gamma   90.00
#
_symmetry.space_group_name_H-M   'P 1'
#
loop_
_entity.id
_entity.type
_entity.pdbx_description
1 polymer ?
#
loop_
_entity_poly.entity_id
_entity_poly.type
_entity_poly.pdbx_seq_one_letter_code
_entity_poly.pdbx_strand_id
1 'polypeptide(L)'
;MQRTYSRRDVIGAIGAGAAVGAAGCLSDDDETTVRISGGVGPLPMVEVWADLYEDQADVVFDISGGGTGVGVSDLFNGQVDIAMMGREPEPEEVEQGLFAVPMLIDTVVGTVNADNPVIDEIREHGLSREELEAVFTREVETWGELYDVDVDEEIEVYGRSDASAAYKQWGDFLGGDDVAYTENELEGFADANHDGDQRVAEAIGSNENAISLNNINYVYDLTSGELESDVRPIPLDLDGDGTLSEEERFYETREEFLAAVEAGTYPAPPAREMFLASDGPFEEEASEFVEYVLADGQEHVRDNGYVPLEEERLSEAQADLESGP
;
A
#
# COMPACT_ATOMS: atom_id res chain seq x y z
N MET A 1 -12.20 -27.59 4.00
CA MET A 1 -11.35 -27.47 5.21
C MET A 1 -10.44 -26.32 4.90
N GLN A 2 -10.86 -25.10 5.24
CA GLN A 2 -10.09 -23.88 4.95
C GLN A 2 -8.83 -23.88 5.80
N ARG A 3 -7.68 -23.73 5.18
CA ARG A 3 -6.41 -23.50 5.85
C ARG A 3 -6.21 -21.98 5.95
N THR A 4 -6.34 -21.43 7.12
CA THR A 4 -5.91 -20.07 7.43
C THR A 4 -4.38 -20.06 7.52
N TYR A 5 -3.73 -19.37 6.61
CA TYR A 5 -2.28 -19.16 6.65
C TYR A 5 -1.96 -17.97 7.57
N SER A 6 -1.11 -18.21 8.56
CA SER A 6 -0.63 -17.19 9.50
C SER A 6 0.77 -16.72 9.06
N ARG A 7 1.05 -15.43 9.15
CA ARG A 7 2.37 -14.82 8.89
C ARG A 7 3.55 -15.50 9.62
N ARG A 8 3.29 -16.32 10.61
CA ARG A 8 4.32 -17.08 11.36
C ARG A 8 4.90 -18.25 10.58
N ASP A 9 4.23 -18.71 9.54
CA ASP A 9 4.68 -19.88 8.76
C ASP A 9 5.63 -19.51 7.62
N VAL A 10 5.66 -18.22 7.20
CA VAL A 10 6.47 -17.71 6.09
C VAL A 10 7.91 -17.31 6.51
N ILE A 11 8.17 -17.03 7.78
CA ILE A 11 9.51 -16.55 8.26
C ILE A 11 10.52 -17.67 8.48
N GLY A 12 10.18 -18.94 8.24
CA GLY A 12 10.98 -20.12 8.56
C GLY A 12 11.98 -20.62 7.50
N ALA A 13 12.03 -20.11 6.29
CA ALA A 13 12.66 -20.76 5.15
C ALA A 13 13.80 -19.99 4.45
N ILE A 14 14.59 -19.17 5.16
CA ILE A 14 15.84 -18.63 4.60
C ILE A 14 17.04 -19.23 5.33
N GLY A 15 17.67 -20.22 4.70
CA GLY A 15 18.97 -20.74 5.16
C GLY A 15 19.43 -22.02 4.54
N ALA A 16 20.41 -21.92 3.65
CA ALA A 16 21.40 -22.91 3.24
C ALA A 16 21.34 -23.41 1.80
N GLY A 17 22.03 -22.71 0.91
CA GLY A 17 22.48 -23.21 -0.37
C GLY A 17 23.59 -24.25 -0.24
N ALA A 18 23.59 -25.26 -1.09
CA ALA A 18 24.77 -26.02 -1.48
C ALA A 18 24.58 -26.58 -2.88
N ALA A 19 25.45 -26.19 -3.78
CA ALA A 19 25.54 -26.68 -5.14
C ALA A 19 25.86 -28.18 -5.20
N VAL A 20 25.13 -28.94 -6.01
CA VAL A 20 25.59 -30.22 -6.56
C VAL A 20 25.15 -30.33 -8.01
N GLY A 21 26.10 -30.71 -8.81
CA GLY A 21 26.14 -30.69 -10.25
C GLY A 21 25.22 -31.65 -11.00
N ALA A 22 25.17 -31.38 -12.27
CA ALA A 22 24.44 -31.95 -13.35
C ALA A 22 24.47 -33.46 -13.46
N ALA A 23 23.31 -34.08 -13.63
CA ALA A 23 23.11 -35.24 -14.45
C ALA A 23 21.65 -35.27 -14.93
N GLY A 24 21.45 -35.15 -16.23
CA GLY A 24 20.14 -35.02 -16.88
C GLY A 24 19.20 -36.17 -16.66
N CYS A 25 17.94 -35.83 -16.58
CA CYS A 25 16.85 -36.65 -17.11
C CYS A 25 15.86 -35.68 -17.76
N LEU A 26 15.69 -35.82 -19.07
CA LEU A 26 14.59 -35.25 -19.83
C LEU A 26 13.30 -35.85 -19.30
N SER A 27 12.53 -35.14 -18.57
CA SER A 27 11.09 -35.22 -18.52
C SER A 27 10.61 -33.85 -19.01
N ASP A 28 10.02 -33.87 -20.22
CA ASP A 28 9.26 -32.76 -20.77
C ASP A 28 7.97 -32.61 -19.96
N ASP A 29 8.06 -32.01 -18.81
CA ASP A 29 7.03 -31.22 -18.17
C ASP A 29 7.71 -29.86 -18.02
N ASP A 30 7.65 -29.02 -19.06
CA ASP A 30 8.09 -27.65 -19.03
C ASP A 30 7.05 -26.89 -18.18
N GLU A 31 7.23 -26.91 -16.86
CA GLU A 31 6.53 -26.02 -15.93
C GLU A 31 6.84 -24.58 -16.36
N THR A 32 5.84 -23.85 -16.82
CA THR A 32 6.03 -22.47 -17.26
C THR A 32 6.26 -21.58 -16.04
N THR A 33 7.33 -20.79 -16.07
CA THR A 33 7.65 -19.87 -14.98
C THR A 33 7.29 -18.45 -15.37
N VAL A 34 6.40 -17.81 -14.62
CA VAL A 34 6.09 -16.38 -14.71
C VAL A 34 6.94 -15.60 -13.69
N ARG A 35 7.77 -14.68 -14.18
CA ARG A 35 8.68 -13.88 -13.35
C ARG A 35 8.06 -12.52 -13.08
N ILE A 36 8.01 -12.14 -11.82
CA ILE A 36 7.39 -10.88 -11.37
C ILE A 36 8.35 -10.10 -10.48
N SER A 37 8.55 -8.82 -10.75
CA SER A 37 9.31 -7.97 -9.82
C SER A 37 8.65 -6.59 -9.65
N GLY A 38 9.03 -5.85 -8.61
CA GLY A 38 8.60 -4.46 -8.50
C GLY A 38 8.20 -3.99 -7.12
N GLY A 39 7.10 -3.27 -7.03
CA GLY A 39 6.61 -2.59 -5.84
C GLY A 39 6.50 -3.49 -4.61
N VAL A 40 6.98 -3.03 -3.48
CA VAL A 40 6.87 -3.77 -2.21
C VAL A 40 5.45 -3.73 -1.65
N GLY A 41 4.71 -2.65 -1.92
CA GLY A 41 3.32 -2.50 -1.48
C GLY A 41 2.39 -3.61 -2.00
N PRO A 42 2.33 -3.88 -3.30
CA PRO A 42 1.49 -4.94 -3.86
C PRO A 42 2.02 -6.37 -3.64
N LEU A 43 3.31 -6.52 -3.34
CA LEU A 43 3.98 -7.82 -3.24
C LEU A 43 3.22 -8.86 -2.38
N PRO A 44 2.74 -8.56 -1.16
CA PRO A 44 2.06 -9.56 -0.34
C PRO A 44 0.78 -10.11 -1.00
N MET A 45 0.05 -9.26 -1.72
CA MET A 45 -1.18 -9.70 -2.40
C MET A 45 -0.88 -10.50 -3.66
N VAL A 46 0.14 -10.09 -4.42
CA VAL A 46 0.59 -10.83 -5.61
C VAL A 46 1.10 -12.23 -5.24
N GLU A 47 1.81 -12.38 -4.11
CA GLU A 47 2.21 -13.69 -3.59
C GLU A 47 0.99 -14.57 -3.23
N VAL A 48 -0.04 -13.98 -2.61
CA VAL A 48 -1.30 -14.71 -2.31
C VAL A 48 -1.99 -15.17 -3.58
N TRP A 49 -2.11 -14.31 -4.59
CA TRP A 49 -2.72 -14.67 -5.86
C TRP A 49 -1.92 -15.73 -6.61
N ALA A 50 -0.59 -15.65 -6.61
CA ALA A 50 0.28 -16.64 -7.20
C ALA A 50 0.10 -18.02 -6.55
N ASP A 51 0.15 -18.09 -5.21
CA ASP A 51 -0.08 -19.34 -4.47
C ASP A 51 -1.46 -19.97 -4.79
N LEU A 52 -2.50 -19.15 -4.90
CA LEU A 52 -3.86 -19.63 -5.23
C LEU A 52 -3.99 -20.06 -6.69
N TYR A 53 -3.26 -19.40 -7.60
CA TYR A 53 -3.29 -19.71 -9.02
C TYR A 53 -2.47 -20.96 -9.35
N GLU A 54 -1.31 -21.17 -8.70
CA GLU A 54 -0.50 -22.41 -8.81
C GLU A 54 -1.29 -23.67 -8.44
N ASP A 55 -2.25 -23.57 -7.50
CA ASP A 55 -3.11 -24.71 -7.13
C ASP A 55 -4.07 -25.15 -8.25
N GLN A 56 -4.27 -24.35 -9.30
CA GLN A 56 -5.24 -24.60 -10.39
C GLN A 56 -4.66 -24.54 -11.80
N ALA A 57 -3.41 -24.09 -11.97
CA ALA A 57 -2.71 -23.97 -13.25
C ALA A 57 -1.33 -24.63 -13.17
N ASP A 58 -0.80 -25.07 -14.30
CA ASP A 58 0.52 -25.69 -14.40
C ASP A 58 1.59 -24.60 -14.66
N VAL A 59 1.71 -23.68 -13.70
CA VAL A 59 2.59 -22.52 -13.74
C VAL A 59 3.27 -22.35 -12.38
N VAL A 60 4.48 -21.79 -12.37
CA VAL A 60 5.25 -21.45 -11.17
C VAL A 60 5.63 -19.98 -11.23
N PHE A 61 5.61 -19.30 -10.10
CA PHE A 61 5.97 -17.89 -10.02
C PHE A 61 7.32 -17.67 -9.34
N ASP A 62 8.13 -16.79 -9.95
CA ASP A 62 9.36 -16.23 -9.34
C ASP A 62 9.13 -14.75 -9.05
N ILE A 63 8.82 -14.43 -7.77
CA ILE A 63 8.36 -13.11 -7.36
C ILE A 63 9.41 -12.43 -6.48
N SER A 64 9.70 -11.17 -6.78
CA SER A 64 10.64 -10.37 -5.99
C SER A 64 10.20 -8.92 -5.82
N GLY A 65 10.47 -8.36 -4.63
CA GLY A 65 10.31 -6.93 -4.34
C GLY A 65 11.58 -6.14 -4.67
N GLY A 66 11.45 -4.85 -4.87
CA GLY A 66 12.61 -3.96 -5.14
C GLY A 66 12.20 -2.50 -5.39
N GLY A 67 10.91 -2.26 -5.39
CA GLY A 67 10.31 -0.97 -5.75
C GLY A 67 9.82 -0.91 -7.20
N THR A 68 8.84 -0.05 -7.47
CA THR A 68 8.21 0.10 -8.80
C THR A 68 9.24 0.35 -9.91
N GLY A 69 10.19 1.27 -9.68
CA GLY A 69 11.22 1.60 -10.68
C GLY A 69 12.15 0.43 -11.02
N VAL A 70 12.42 -0.47 -10.05
CA VAL A 70 13.18 -1.70 -10.30
C VAL A 70 12.37 -2.64 -11.19
N GLY A 71 11.08 -2.89 -10.84
CA GLY A 71 10.20 -3.73 -11.64
C GLY A 71 10.07 -3.27 -13.08
N VAL A 72 9.84 -1.97 -13.30
CA VAL A 72 9.75 -1.38 -14.66
C VAL A 72 11.08 -1.53 -15.41
N SER A 73 12.21 -1.32 -14.72
CA SER A 73 13.53 -1.53 -15.34
C SER A 73 13.78 -2.99 -15.71
N ASP A 74 13.44 -3.93 -14.83
CA ASP A 74 13.58 -5.37 -15.06
C ASP A 74 12.70 -5.81 -16.23
N LEU A 75 11.47 -5.26 -16.31
CA LEU A 75 10.53 -5.51 -17.40
C LEU A 75 11.10 -5.09 -18.76
N PHE A 76 11.53 -3.84 -18.91
CA PHE A 76 12.11 -3.34 -20.17
C PHE A 76 13.44 -4.00 -20.53
N ASN A 77 14.14 -4.61 -19.56
CA ASN A 77 15.33 -5.43 -19.81
C ASN A 77 14.99 -6.91 -20.10
N GLY A 78 13.73 -7.30 -20.13
CA GLY A 78 13.29 -8.68 -20.36
C GLY A 78 13.70 -9.66 -19.26
N GLN A 79 13.89 -9.17 -18.04
CA GLN A 79 14.27 -9.99 -16.88
C GLN A 79 13.03 -10.58 -16.20
N VAL A 80 11.90 -9.90 -16.30
CA VAL A 80 10.60 -10.33 -15.77
C VAL A 80 9.51 -10.20 -16.82
N ASP A 81 8.41 -10.91 -16.62
CA ASP A 81 7.27 -10.95 -17.51
C ASP A 81 6.18 -9.97 -17.06
N ILE A 82 6.15 -9.67 -15.74
CA ILE A 82 5.22 -8.74 -15.12
C ILE A 82 5.99 -7.81 -14.18
N ALA A 83 5.70 -6.51 -14.22
CA ALA A 83 6.12 -5.56 -13.19
C ALA A 83 4.96 -5.23 -12.24
N MET A 84 5.21 -5.27 -10.92
CA MET A 84 4.30 -4.74 -9.90
C MET A 84 4.55 -3.26 -9.70
N MET A 85 3.49 -2.45 -9.77
CA MET A 85 3.61 -1.00 -9.62
C MET A 85 2.72 -0.49 -8.49
N GLY A 86 3.29 0.34 -7.60
CA GLY A 86 2.58 1.03 -6.52
C GLY A 86 2.16 2.46 -6.88
N ARG A 87 2.15 2.79 -8.17
CA ARG A 87 1.73 4.07 -8.74
C ARG A 87 1.26 3.89 -10.16
N GLU A 88 0.59 4.89 -10.69
CA GLU A 88 0.29 4.96 -12.12
C GLU A 88 1.57 4.98 -12.98
N PRO A 89 1.49 4.44 -14.23
CA PRO A 89 2.55 4.57 -15.20
C PRO A 89 2.89 6.04 -15.49
N GLU A 90 4.17 6.34 -15.61
CA GLU A 90 4.60 7.66 -16.08
C GLU A 90 4.42 7.78 -17.62
N PRO A 91 4.13 8.98 -18.14
CA PRO A 91 3.95 9.16 -19.58
C PRO A 91 5.12 8.63 -20.42
N GLU A 92 6.35 8.78 -19.92
CA GLU A 92 7.56 8.30 -20.55
C GLU A 92 7.65 6.76 -20.58
N GLU A 93 7.09 6.07 -19.59
CA GLU A 93 7.03 4.62 -19.53
C GLU A 93 6.00 4.09 -20.54
N VAL A 94 4.85 4.76 -20.62
CA VAL A 94 3.80 4.45 -21.63
C VAL A 94 4.33 4.69 -23.07
N GLU A 95 5.06 5.78 -23.30
CA GLU A 95 5.70 6.06 -24.60
C GLU A 95 6.74 4.99 -24.99
N GLN A 96 7.35 4.32 -24.01
CA GLN A 96 8.30 3.22 -24.22
C GLN A 96 7.61 1.87 -24.48
N GLY A 97 6.30 1.77 -24.29
CA GLY A 97 5.51 0.58 -24.55
C GLY A 97 4.94 -0.10 -23.31
N LEU A 98 5.10 0.51 -22.12
CA LEU A 98 4.50 -0.03 -20.89
C LEU A 98 2.98 -0.09 -21.02
N PHE A 99 2.43 -1.27 -20.83
CA PHE A 99 1.01 -1.50 -20.70
C PHE A 99 0.70 -1.93 -19.27
N ALA A 100 -0.21 -1.25 -18.59
CA ALA A 100 -0.52 -1.52 -17.20
C ALA A 100 -2.02 -1.60 -16.97
N VAL A 101 -2.45 -2.55 -16.15
CA VAL A 101 -3.83 -2.69 -15.70
C VAL A 101 -3.90 -2.54 -14.17
N PRO A 102 -4.88 -1.81 -13.64
CA PRO A 102 -5.08 -1.72 -12.19
C PRO A 102 -5.53 -3.07 -11.64
N MET A 103 -5.09 -3.41 -10.44
CA MET A 103 -5.42 -4.69 -9.82
C MET A 103 -6.12 -4.58 -8.47
N LEU A 104 -5.85 -3.53 -7.71
CA LEU A 104 -6.41 -3.25 -6.38
C LEU A 104 -6.12 -1.83 -5.96
N ILE A 105 -6.73 -1.40 -4.85
CA ILE A 105 -6.44 -0.13 -4.20
C ILE A 105 -5.72 -0.40 -2.87
N ASP A 106 -4.59 0.27 -2.68
CA ASP A 106 -3.87 0.36 -1.41
C ASP A 106 -4.13 1.70 -0.75
N THR A 107 -4.03 1.76 0.58
CA THR A 107 -4.27 3.01 1.28
C THR A 107 -3.38 3.15 2.50
N VAL A 108 -2.97 4.39 2.73
CA VAL A 108 -2.28 4.83 3.94
C VAL A 108 -3.14 5.84 4.67
N VAL A 109 -2.94 5.95 5.96
CA VAL A 109 -3.65 6.88 6.83
C VAL A 109 -2.67 7.54 7.78
N GLY A 110 -2.92 8.80 8.15
CA GLY A 110 -2.20 9.45 9.24
C GLY A 110 -2.38 8.66 10.55
N THR A 111 -1.33 8.53 11.33
CA THR A 111 -1.34 7.73 12.56
C THR A 111 -0.71 8.44 13.74
N VAL A 112 -1.27 8.20 14.92
CA VAL A 112 -0.75 8.66 16.21
C VAL A 112 -0.72 7.51 17.21
N ASN A 113 -0.03 7.72 18.33
CA ASN A 113 -0.07 6.80 19.46
C ASN A 113 -1.48 6.76 20.09
N ALA A 114 -1.89 5.60 20.58
CA ALA A 114 -3.19 5.41 21.23
C ALA A 114 -3.38 6.21 22.52
N ASP A 115 -2.28 6.54 23.21
CA ASP A 115 -2.23 7.33 24.44
C ASP A 115 -1.79 8.78 24.16
N ASN A 116 -1.97 9.27 22.93
CA ASN A 116 -1.62 10.65 22.56
C ASN A 116 -2.31 11.67 23.49
N PRO A 117 -1.62 12.74 23.93
CA PRO A 117 -2.17 13.71 24.91
C PRO A 117 -3.44 14.41 24.47
N VAL A 118 -3.74 14.47 23.16
CA VAL A 118 -4.98 15.06 22.61
C VAL A 118 -5.81 14.03 21.83
N ILE A 119 -5.76 12.76 22.22
CA ILE A 119 -6.45 11.68 21.48
C ILE A 119 -7.98 11.86 21.45
N ASP A 120 -8.56 12.47 22.45
CA ASP A 120 -10.00 12.73 22.49
C ASP A 120 -10.39 13.83 21.48
N GLU A 121 -9.58 14.88 21.34
CA GLU A 121 -9.73 15.94 20.35
C GLU A 121 -9.55 15.37 18.92
N ILE A 122 -8.52 14.54 18.70
CA ILE A 122 -8.30 13.86 17.41
C ILE A 122 -9.54 13.05 17.01
N ARG A 123 -10.14 12.33 17.94
CA ARG A 123 -11.34 11.53 17.67
C ARG A 123 -12.60 12.34 17.43
N GLU A 124 -12.73 13.50 18.09
CA GLU A 124 -13.90 14.35 17.97
C GLU A 124 -13.86 15.25 16.73
N HIS A 125 -12.68 15.80 16.43
CA HIS A 125 -12.49 16.84 15.42
C HIS A 125 -11.77 16.36 14.18
N GLY A 126 -10.94 15.32 14.27
CA GLY A 126 -10.06 14.91 13.18
C GLY A 126 -8.98 15.92 12.88
N LEU A 127 -8.38 15.83 11.71
CA LEU A 127 -7.48 16.81 11.13
C LEU A 127 -7.82 17.02 9.65
N SER A 128 -7.90 18.26 9.24
CA SER A 128 -7.96 18.59 7.82
C SER A 128 -6.62 18.32 7.12
N ARG A 129 -6.63 18.27 5.80
CA ARG A 129 -5.41 18.15 5.01
C ARG A 129 -4.40 19.25 5.32
N GLU A 130 -4.89 20.50 5.43
CA GLU A 130 -4.08 21.67 5.72
C GLU A 130 -3.44 21.62 7.10
N GLU A 131 -4.13 21.09 8.10
CA GLU A 131 -3.57 20.90 9.44
C GLU A 131 -2.51 19.77 9.44
N LEU A 132 -2.76 18.68 8.72
CA LEU A 132 -1.74 17.64 8.52
C LEU A 132 -0.51 18.21 7.79
N GLU A 133 -0.70 19.00 6.73
CA GLU A 133 0.39 19.68 6.04
C GLU A 133 1.19 20.55 7.01
N ALA A 134 0.53 21.39 7.81
CA ALA A 134 1.18 22.29 8.78
C ALA A 134 2.00 21.51 9.83
N VAL A 135 1.51 20.35 10.29
CA VAL A 135 2.23 19.47 11.22
C VAL A 135 3.44 18.82 10.52
N PHE A 136 3.24 18.20 9.36
CA PHE A 136 4.32 17.50 8.66
C PHE A 136 5.39 18.43 8.09
N THR A 137 5.09 19.71 7.86
CA THR A 137 6.05 20.76 7.45
C THR A 137 6.63 21.55 8.61
N ARG A 138 6.25 21.24 9.86
CA ARG A 138 6.72 21.90 11.08
C ARG A 138 6.25 23.35 11.21
N GLU A 139 5.14 23.73 10.60
CA GLU A 139 4.47 25.03 10.85
C GLU A 139 3.70 25.02 12.17
N VAL A 140 3.22 23.84 12.60
CA VAL A 140 2.66 23.56 13.93
C VAL A 140 3.58 22.58 14.64
N GLU A 141 4.02 22.91 15.84
CA GLU A 141 5.03 22.14 16.57
C GLU A 141 4.51 21.49 17.86
N THR A 142 3.36 21.93 18.38
CA THR A 142 2.78 21.38 19.63
C THR A 142 1.35 20.91 19.44
N TRP A 143 0.96 19.89 20.20
CA TRP A 143 -0.42 19.38 20.19
C TRP A 143 -1.44 20.40 20.66
N GLY A 144 -1.05 21.30 21.59
CA GLY A 144 -1.93 22.37 22.08
C GLY A 144 -2.22 23.44 21.05
N GLU A 145 -1.26 23.79 20.18
CA GLU A 145 -1.47 24.74 19.09
C GLU A 145 -2.48 24.23 18.07
N LEU A 146 -2.49 22.90 17.82
CA LEU A 146 -3.37 22.28 16.85
C LEU A 146 -4.85 22.36 17.23
N TYR A 147 -5.17 22.20 18.52
CA TYR A 147 -6.55 22.15 19.03
C TYR A 147 -6.93 23.30 19.96
N ASP A 148 -6.09 24.32 20.12
CA ASP A 148 -6.27 25.45 21.08
C ASP A 148 -6.57 24.97 22.51
N VAL A 149 -5.79 23.97 22.99
CA VAL A 149 -5.88 23.39 24.34
C VAL A 149 -4.60 23.62 25.13
N ASP A 150 -4.67 23.53 26.46
CA ASP A 150 -3.53 23.75 27.38
C ASP A 150 -2.65 22.49 27.48
N VAL A 151 -2.03 22.11 26.36
CA VAL A 151 -1.13 20.98 26.18
C VAL A 151 0.12 21.49 25.49
N ASP A 152 1.27 21.45 26.20
CA ASP A 152 2.54 22.04 25.74
C ASP A 152 3.49 20.99 25.11
N GLU A 153 3.04 19.73 24.96
CA GLU A 153 3.82 18.62 24.40
C GLU A 153 4.12 18.86 22.93
N GLU A 154 5.42 18.72 22.56
CA GLU A 154 5.89 18.86 21.19
C GLU A 154 5.42 17.65 20.34
N ILE A 155 5.00 17.91 19.10
CA ILE A 155 4.67 16.88 18.12
C ILE A 155 5.99 16.29 17.57
N GLU A 156 6.16 14.98 17.66
CA GLU A 156 7.28 14.26 17.05
C GLU A 156 6.84 13.64 15.72
N VAL A 157 7.27 14.21 14.61
CA VAL A 157 6.95 13.74 13.26
C VAL A 157 7.92 12.63 12.87
N TYR A 158 7.39 11.44 12.59
CA TYR A 158 8.17 10.32 12.08
C TYR A 158 7.95 10.14 10.59
N GLY A 159 9.05 10.03 9.86
CA GLY A 159 9.08 9.84 8.42
C GLY A 159 9.57 8.46 8.00
N ARG A 160 9.78 8.31 6.70
CA ARG A 160 10.27 7.10 6.05
C ARG A 160 11.69 7.34 5.52
N SER A 161 12.57 6.33 5.65
CA SER A 161 13.93 6.33 5.10
C SER A 161 14.13 5.34 3.95
N ASP A 162 13.12 4.56 3.64
CA ASP A 162 13.06 3.69 2.47
C ASP A 162 12.37 4.41 1.30
N ALA A 163 12.69 4.06 0.07
CA ALA A 163 12.04 4.59 -1.13
C ALA A 163 10.58 4.10 -1.19
N SER A 164 9.71 4.78 -0.46
CA SER A 164 8.31 4.40 -0.25
C SER A 164 7.38 5.16 -1.18
N ALA A 165 6.77 4.47 -2.15
CA ALA A 165 5.74 5.08 -2.97
C ALA A 165 4.55 5.61 -2.14
N ALA A 166 4.25 5.00 -0.99
CA ALA A 166 3.25 5.50 -0.04
C ALA A 166 3.65 6.85 0.55
N TYR A 167 4.94 7.03 0.90
CA TYR A 167 5.44 8.28 1.47
C TYR A 167 5.46 9.41 0.43
N LYS A 168 5.86 9.10 -0.81
CA LYS A 168 5.73 10.04 -1.92
C LYS A 168 4.28 10.51 -2.10
N GLN A 169 3.34 9.58 -2.10
CA GLN A 169 1.93 9.89 -2.29
C GLN A 169 1.32 10.66 -1.11
N TRP A 170 1.83 10.43 0.10
CA TRP A 170 1.49 11.25 1.26
C TRP A 170 1.94 12.69 1.06
N GLY A 171 3.11 12.91 0.47
CA GLY A 171 3.59 14.25 0.08
C GLY A 171 2.69 14.92 -0.94
N ASP A 172 2.22 14.17 -1.94
CA ASP A 172 1.26 14.66 -2.92
C ASP A 172 -0.10 15.01 -2.25
N PHE A 173 -0.56 14.17 -1.31
CA PHE A 173 -1.77 14.46 -0.53
C PHE A 173 -1.63 15.72 0.33
N LEU A 174 -0.56 15.85 1.10
CA LEU A 174 -0.34 17.02 1.96
C LEU A 174 -0.34 18.32 1.17
N GLY A 175 0.35 18.37 0.04
CA GLY A 175 0.46 19.58 -0.79
C GLY A 175 -0.77 19.89 -1.63
N GLY A 176 -1.67 18.94 -1.82
CA GLY A 176 -2.87 19.13 -2.64
C GLY A 176 -2.54 19.56 -4.06
N ASP A 177 -3.29 20.55 -4.58
CA ASP A 177 -3.11 21.06 -5.93
C ASP A 177 -1.94 22.08 -6.07
N ASP A 178 -1.42 22.58 -4.93
CA ASP A 178 -0.50 23.72 -4.91
C ASP A 178 0.98 23.32 -4.88
N VAL A 179 1.32 22.25 -4.14
CA VAL A 179 2.70 21.80 -3.89
C VAL A 179 2.75 20.27 -3.95
N ALA A 180 3.85 19.72 -4.49
CA ALA A 180 4.16 18.30 -4.37
C ALA A 180 5.42 18.17 -3.50
N TYR A 181 5.26 17.69 -2.27
CA TYR A 181 6.41 17.42 -1.39
C TYR A 181 7.13 16.15 -1.83
N THR A 182 8.43 16.26 -2.06
CA THR A 182 9.27 15.10 -2.33
C THR A 182 9.54 14.30 -1.05
N GLU A 183 9.86 13.02 -1.19
CA GLU A 183 10.28 12.17 -0.06
C GLU A 183 11.42 12.81 0.74
N ASN A 184 12.43 13.35 0.05
CA ASN A 184 13.57 14.02 0.70
C ASN A 184 13.19 15.28 1.49
N GLU A 185 12.19 16.03 1.05
CA GLU A 185 11.69 17.19 1.79
C GLU A 185 10.97 16.75 3.05
N LEU A 186 10.09 15.75 2.96
CA LEU A 186 9.39 15.18 4.12
C LEU A 186 10.38 14.52 5.11
N GLU A 187 11.39 13.78 4.62
CA GLU A 187 12.47 13.25 5.45
C GLU A 187 13.21 14.35 6.20
N GLY A 188 13.37 15.52 5.57
CA GLY A 188 14.04 16.68 6.14
C GLY A 188 13.24 17.40 7.22
N PHE A 189 11.92 17.29 7.20
CA PHE A 189 11.03 17.85 8.24
C PHE A 189 10.85 16.90 9.43
N ALA A 190 11.03 15.60 9.25
CA ALA A 190 10.81 14.60 10.28
C ALA A 190 11.87 14.64 11.39
N ASP A 191 11.47 14.39 12.62
CA ASP A 191 12.38 14.25 13.77
C ASP A 191 13.16 12.93 13.72
N ALA A 192 12.54 11.88 13.17
CA ALA A 192 13.19 10.61 12.91
C ALA A 192 12.59 9.92 11.68
N ASN A 193 13.43 9.18 10.94
CA ASN A 193 13.01 8.41 9.77
C ASN A 193 13.21 6.92 10.00
N HIS A 194 12.21 6.12 9.65
CA HIS A 194 12.18 4.67 9.86
C HIS A 194 12.05 3.91 8.53
N ASP A 195 12.62 2.72 8.49
CA ASP A 195 12.63 1.86 7.30
C ASP A 195 11.44 0.88 7.37
N GLY A 196 10.41 1.13 6.57
CA GLY A 196 9.22 0.30 6.44
C GLY A 196 8.09 0.63 7.45
N ASP A 197 6.86 0.28 7.08
CA ASP A 197 5.64 0.56 7.87
C ASP A 197 5.68 -0.08 9.27
N GLN A 198 6.23 -1.29 9.39
CA GLN A 198 6.32 -1.97 10.68
C GLN A 198 7.11 -1.16 11.71
N ARG A 199 8.27 -0.61 11.30
CA ARG A 199 9.12 0.16 12.22
C ARG A 199 8.50 1.51 12.55
N VAL A 200 7.78 2.12 11.61
CA VAL A 200 7.00 3.33 11.88
C VAL A 200 5.93 3.03 12.91
N ALA A 201 5.13 1.97 12.75
CA ALA A 201 4.09 1.59 13.71
C ALA A 201 4.65 1.27 15.10
N GLU A 202 5.79 0.55 15.19
CA GLU A 202 6.50 0.29 16.45
C GLU A 202 7.00 1.59 17.11
N ALA A 203 7.49 2.54 16.32
CA ALA A 203 7.96 3.83 16.82
C ALA A 203 6.80 4.69 17.33
N ILE A 204 5.69 4.77 16.58
CA ILE A 204 4.43 5.42 17.02
C ILE A 204 3.94 4.81 18.33
N GLY A 205 3.84 3.48 18.41
CA GLY A 205 3.37 2.79 19.63
C GLY A 205 4.26 3.01 20.86
N SER A 206 5.51 3.45 20.66
CA SER A 206 6.50 3.68 21.73
C SER A 206 6.59 5.14 22.20
N ASN A 207 5.92 6.08 21.55
CA ASN A 207 5.99 7.52 21.84
C ASN A 207 4.61 8.18 21.75
N GLU A 208 4.10 8.64 22.89
CA GLU A 208 2.78 9.25 23.02
C GLU A 208 2.62 10.53 22.17
N ASN A 209 3.72 11.22 21.84
CA ASN A 209 3.71 12.48 21.08
C ASN A 209 3.94 12.30 19.58
N ALA A 210 4.11 11.05 19.12
CA ALA A 210 4.45 10.78 17.74
C ALA A 210 3.26 10.84 16.79
N ILE A 211 3.51 11.36 15.60
CA ILE A 211 2.64 11.34 14.43
C ILE A 211 3.40 10.78 13.23
N SER A 212 2.75 10.03 12.38
CA SER A 212 3.26 9.55 11.10
C SER A 212 2.12 9.15 10.16
N LEU A 213 2.45 8.35 9.16
CA LEU A 213 1.51 7.63 8.31
C LEU A 213 1.86 6.13 8.30
N ASN A 214 0.87 5.30 8.15
CA ASN A 214 1.03 3.87 7.99
C ASN A 214 0.05 3.31 6.95
N ASN A 215 0.44 2.20 6.33
CA ASN A 215 -0.53 1.34 5.66
C ASN A 215 -1.54 0.82 6.70
N ILE A 216 -2.80 0.74 6.31
CA ILE A 216 -3.91 0.34 7.21
C ILE A 216 -3.70 -1.02 7.87
N ASN A 217 -2.88 -1.91 7.29
CA ASN A 217 -2.53 -3.21 7.86
C ASN A 217 -1.67 -3.13 9.13
N TYR A 218 -1.21 -1.94 9.49
CA TYR A 218 -0.50 -1.65 10.74
C TYR A 218 -1.35 -0.84 11.72
N VAL A 219 -2.57 -0.52 11.33
CA VAL A 219 -3.56 0.21 12.14
C VAL A 219 -4.65 -0.72 12.64
N TYR A 220 -5.03 -1.70 11.81
CA TYR A 220 -6.05 -2.70 12.13
C TYR A 220 -5.47 -4.12 12.13
N ASP A 221 -5.87 -4.92 13.11
CA ASP A 221 -5.60 -6.37 13.11
C ASP A 221 -6.35 -7.05 11.95
N LEU A 222 -5.62 -7.75 11.11
CA LEU A 222 -6.16 -8.38 9.90
C LEU A 222 -7.18 -9.49 10.17
N THR A 223 -7.18 -10.06 11.38
CA THR A 223 -8.05 -11.19 11.74
C THR A 223 -9.35 -10.72 12.37
N SER A 224 -9.26 -9.76 13.30
CA SER A 224 -10.43 -9.24 14.00
C SER A 224 -11.06 -8.03 13.31
N GLY A 225 -10.30 -7.29 12.50
CA GLY A 225 -10.69 -6.01 11.91
C GLY A 225 -10.76 -4.86 12.92
N GLU A 226 -10.35 -5.09 14.18
CA GLU A 226 -10.31 -4.08 15.23
C GLU A 226 -9.00 -3.29 15.17
N LEU A 227 -8.99 -2.11 15.79
CA LEU A 227 -7.78 -1.28 15.91
C LEU A 227 -6.68 -2.00 16.69
N GLU A 228 -5.43 -1.83 16.25
CA GLU A 228 -4.25 -2.26 17.00
C GLU A 228 -4.18 -1.56 18.37
N SER A 229 -3.45 -2.16 19.34
CA SER A 229 -3.44 -1.66 20.73
C SER A 229 -2.84 -0.27 20.85
N ASP A 230 -1.76 0.01 20.11
CA ASP A 230 -0.85 1.12 20.37
C ASP A 230 -0.89 2.23 19.31
N VAL A 231 -1.59 2.00 18.18
CA VAL A 231 -1.70 2.94 17.05
C VAL A 231 -3.16 3.31 16.80
N ARG A 232 -3.40 4.58 16.47
CA ARG A 232 -4.72 5.09 16.07
C ARG A 232 -4.63 5.80 14.74
N PRO A 233 -5.61 5.58 13.85
CA PRO A 233 -5.75 6.40 12.66
C PRO A 233 -6.18 7.80 13.05
N ILE A 234 -5.75 8.77 12.28
CA ILE A 234 -6.22 10.15 12.36
C ILE A 234 -7.41 10.28 11.40
N PRO A 235 -8.62 10.53 11.90
CA PRO A 235 -9.74 10.84 11.03
C PRO A 235 -9.48 12.12 10.24
N LEU A 236 -9.86 12.14 8.96
CA LEU A 236 -9.80 13.34 8.14
C LEU A 236 -11.09 14.15 8.28
N ASP A 237 -10.95 15.41 8.62
CA ASP A 237 -11.97 16.45 8.45
C ASP A 237 -11.92 16.87 6.97
N LEU A 238 -12.81 16.30 6.16
CA LEU A 238 -12.75 16.40 4.69
C LEU A 238 -13.24 17.75 4.18
N ASP A 239 -14.12 18.42 4.91
CA ASP A 239 -14.66 19.72 4.54
C ASP A 239 -14.00 20.90 5.28
N GLY A 240 -13.11 20.60 6.24
CA GLY A 240 -12.30 21.58 6.98
C GLY A 240 -13.12 22.47 7.92
N ASP A 241 -14.26 21.98 8.43
CA ASP A 241 -15.12 22.77 9.32
C ASP A 241 -14.73 22.66 10.81
N GLY A 242 -13.75 21.81 11.13
CA GLY A 242 -13.19 21.59 12.47
C GLY A 242 -13.99 20.58 13.30
N THR A 243 -14.88 19.81 12.67
CA THR A 243 -15.65 18.76 13.35
C THR A 243 -15.96 17.60 12.42
N LEU A 244 -15.81 16.36 12.91
CA LEU A 244 -16.15 15.18 12.10
C LEU A 244 -17.66 14.98 12.02
N SER A 245 -18.20 15.03 10.83
CA SER A 245 -19.57 14.62 10.49
C SER A 245 -19.75 13.10 10.66
N GLU A 246 -20.98 12.59 10.61
CA GLU A 246 -21.21 11.14 10.65
C GLU A 246 -20.64 10.42 9.40
N GLU A 247 -20.56 11.11 8.26
CA GLU A 247 -20.04 10.57 7.01
C GLU A 247 -18.50 10.44 7.02
N GLU A 248 -17.81 11.15 7.92
CA GLU A 248 -16.35 11.11 8.11
C GLU A 248 -15.91 10.16 9.22
N ARG A 249 -16.86 9.53 9.95
CA ARG A 249 -16.59 8.61 11.08
C ARG A 249 -16.56 7.15 10.65
N PHE A 250 -15.61 6.77 9.82
CA PHE A 250 -15.43 5.40 9.31
C PHE A 250 -14.11 4.75 9.74
N TYR A 251 -13.54 5.18 10.87
CA TYR A 251 -12.22 4.74 11.34
C TYR A 251 -12.28 3.74 12.51
N GLU A 252 -13.47 3.34 12.96
CA GLU A 252 -13.63 2.46 14.12
C GLU A 252 -13.24 1.01 13.82
N THR A 253 -13.53 0.55 12.60
CA THR A 253 -13.20 -0.79 12.14
C THR A 253 -12.55 -0.75 10.76
N ARG A 254 -11.76 -1.78 10.47
CA ARG A 254 -11.16 -1.96 9.15
C ARG A 254 -12.22 -2.05 8.05
N GLU A 255 -13.33 -2.74 8.30
CA GLU A 255 -14.41 -2.91 7.31
C GLU A 255 -15.05 -1.58 6.93
N GLU A 256 -15.33 -0.71 7.91
CA GLU A 256 -15.87 0.63 7.67
C GLU A 256 -14.88 1.48 6.88
N PHE A 257 -13.59 1.43 7.23
CA PHE A 257 -12.56 2.17 6.53
C PHE A 257 -12.41 1.71 5.06
N LEU A 258 -12.32 0.39 4.81
CA LEU A 258 -12.25 -0.15 3.44
C LEU A 258 -13.50 0.20 2.61
N ALA A 259 -14.68 0.19 3.22
CA ALA A 259 -15.92 0.59 2.55
C ALA A 259 -15.91 2.09 2.18
N ALA A 260 -15.34 2.95 3.03
CA ALA A 260 -15.20 4.38 2.73
C ALA A 260 -14.20 4.64 1.58
N VAL A 261 -13.12 3.87 1.52
CA VAL A 261 -12.17 3.93 0.39
C VAL A 261 -12.84 3.46 -0.91
N GLU A 262 -13.54 2.33 -0.89
CA GLU A 262 -14.26 1.78 -2.05
C GLU A 262 -15.35 2.75 -2.55
N ALA A 263 -16.05 3.43 -1.64
CA ALA A 263 -17.07 4.43 -1.99
C ALA A 263 -16.50 5.78 -2.44
N GLY A 264 -15.16 5.94 -2.44
CA GLY A 264 -14.50 7.22 -2.75
C GLY A 264 -14.73 8.32 -1.70
N THR A 265 -15.19 7.96 -0.49
CA THR A 265 -15.32 8.92 0.63
C THR A 265 -13.95 9.24 1.21
N TYR A 266 -13.09 8.24 1.37
CA TYR A 266 -11.68 8.46 1.70
C TYR A 266 -10.94 8.95 0.45
N PRO A 267 -10.13 10.04 0.52
CA PRO A 267 -9.57 10.68 -0.67
C PRO A 267 -8.49 9.85 -1.39
N ALA A 268 -8.31 10.12 -2.67
CA ALA A 268 -7.24 9.59 -3.47
C ALA A 268 -6.45 10.75 -4.13
N PRO A 269 -5.16 11.01 -3.76
CA PRO A 269 -4.46 10.37 -2.68
C PRO A 269 -5.07 10.68 -1.29
N PRO A 270 -4.78 9.92 -0.20
CA PRO A 270 -3.75 8.90 -0.07
C PRO A 270 -4.16 7.45 -0.43
N ALA A 271 -5.42 7.19 -0.81
CA ALA A 271 -5.77 5.95 -1.48
C ALA A 271 -5.19 5.93 -2.91
N ARG A 272 -4.80 4.76 -3.40
CA ARG A 272 -4.15 4.64 -4.71
C ARG A 272 -4.40 3.31 -5.37
N GLU A 273 -4.60 3.32 -6.68
CA GLU A 273 -4.54 2.10 -7.47
C GLU A 273 -3.11 1.54 -7.54
N MET A 274 -3.02 0.22 -7.52
CA MET A 274 -1.80 -0.53 -7.83
C MET A 274 -1.99 -1.30 -9.11
N PHE A 275 -0.90 -1.54 -9.84
CA PHE A 275 -0.96 -2.05 -11.20
C PHE A 275 -0.05 -3.26 -11.40
N LEU A 276 -0.47 -4.14 -12.32
CA LEU A 276 0.40 -5.10 -13.01
C LEU A 276 0.69 -4.55 -14.41
N ALA A 277 1.94 -4.62 -14.82
CA ALA A 277 2.38 -4.07 -16.09
C ALA A 277 3.25 -5.02 -16.91
N SER A 278 3.20 -4.87 -18.25
CA SER A 278 4.00 -5.60 -19.22
C SER A 278 4.62 -4.67 -20.25
N ASP A 279 5.62 -5.14 -20.96
CA ASP A 279 6.20 -4.45 -22.14
C ASP A 279 5.40 -4.85 -23.39
N GLY A 280 4.45 -4.02 -23.78
CA GLY A 280 3.42 -4.37 -24.76
C GLY A 280 2.31 -5.25 -24.15
N PRO A 281 1.58 -6.07 -24.95
CA PRO A 281 0.56 -6.97 -24.43
C PRO A 281 1.14 -7.99 -23.45
N PHE A 282 0.39 -8.39 -22.42
CA PHE A 282 0.77 -9.53 -21.58
C PHE A 282 0.91 -10.81 -22.44
N GLU A 283 1.98 -11.58 -22.22
CA GLU A 283 2.15 -12.89 -22.85
C GLU A 283 1.18 -13.92 -22.27
N GLU A 284 1.02 -15.07 -22.94
CA GLU A 284 -0.09 -16.01 -22.74
C GLU A 284 -0.31 -16.38 -21.26
N GLU A 285 0.72 -16.87 -20.57
CA GLU A 285 0.61 -17.28 -19.17
C GLU A 285 0.47 -16.09 -18.20
N ALA A 286 1.15 -14.99 -18.50
CA ALA A 286 1.03 -13.75 -17.74
C ALA A 286 -0.38 -13.13 -17.90
N SER A 287 -0.96 -13.20 -19.10
CA SER A 287 -2.32 -12.74 -19.37
C SER A 287 -3.36 -13.54 -18.59
N GLU A 288 -3.25 -14.88 -18.60
CA GLU A 288 -4.16 -15.77 -17.87
C GLU A 288 -4.10 -15.50 -16.35
N PHE A 289 -2.91 -15.25 -15.79
CA PHE A 289 -2.76 -14.87 -14.41
C PHE A 289 -3.40 -13.51 -14.10
N VAL A 290 -3.19 -12.51 -14.96
CA VAL A 290 -3.81 -11.19 -14.78
C VAL A 290 -5.33 -11.26 -14.93
N GLU A 291 -5.85 -12.08 -15.86
CA GLU A 291 -7.29 -12.37 -15.95
C GLU A 291 -7.85 -12.96 -14.65
N TYR A 292 -7.14 -13.94 -14.05
CA TYR A 292 -7.51 -14.48 -12.74
C TYR A 292 -7.51 -13.40 -11.65
N VAL A 293 -6.48 -12.55 -11.59
CA VAL A 293 -6.39 -11.44 -10.63
C VAL A 293 -7.59 -10.49 -10.74
N LEU A 294 -8.01 -10.17 -11.97
CA LEU A 294 -9.14 -9.29 -12.27
C LEU A 294 -10.52 -9.99 -12.20
N ALA A 295 -10.57 -11.28 -11.88
CA ALA A 295 -11.79 -12.06 -11.76
C ALA A 295 -11.90 -12.69 -10.36
N ASP A 296 -11.66 -13.99 -10.24
CA ASP A 296 -11.80 -14.74 -8.99
C ASP A 296 -10.83 -14.24 -7.90
N GLY A 297 -9.67 -13.67 -8.30
CA GLY A 297 -8.68 -13.09 -7.40
C GLY A 297 -9.19 -11.93 -6.55
N GLN A 298 -10.19 -11.18 -7.02
CA GLN A 298 -10.73 -10.02 -6.30
C GLN A 298 -11.41 -10.39 -4.98
N GLU A 299 -11.94 -11.61 -4.84
CA GLU A 299 -12.59 -12.05 -3.58
C GLU A 299 -11.61 -12.12 -2.40
N HIS A 300 -10.29 -12.22 -2.67
CA HIS A 300 -9.25 -12.35 -1.64
C HIS A 300 -8.64 -11.00 -1.20
N VAL A 301 -8.93 -9.91 -1.92
CA VAL A 301 -8.29 -8.60 -1.73
C VAL A 301 -8.57 -8.04 -0.34
N ARG A 302 -9.85 -8.03 0.10
CA ARG A 302 -10.25 -7.50 1.41
C ARG A 302 -9.66 -8.27 2.58
N ASP A 303 -9.60 -9.59 2.49
CA ASP A 303 -9.06 -10.44 3.56
C ASP A 303 -7.55 -10.22 3.77
N ASN A 304 -6.86 -9.68 2.77
CA ASN A 304 -5.43 -9.37 2.81
C ASN A 304 -5.12 -7.88 3.05
N GLY A 305 -6.14 -7.06 3.37
CA GLY A 305 -5.93 -5.68 3.81
C GLY A 305 -5.85 -4.66 2.70
N TYR A 306 -6.35 -4.99 1.53
CA TYR A 306 -6.48 -4.08 0.40
C TYR A 306 -7.96 -3.83 0.07
N VAL A 307 -8.22 -2.89 -0.83
CA VAL A 307 -9.56 -2.62 -1.34
C VAL A 307 -9.66 -3.16 -2.77
N PRO A 308 -10.69 -3.97 -3.08
CA PRO A 308 -10.92 -4.41 -4.44
C PRO A 308 -11.27 -3.20 -5.33
N LEU A 309 -11.05 -3.34 -6.62
CA LEU A 309 -11.51 -2.34 -7.58
C LEU A 309 -13.04 -2.28 -7.59
N GLU A 310 -13.59 -1.08 -7.74
CA GLU A 310 -15.02 -0.90 -7.98
C GLU A 310 -15.47 -1.65 -9.25
N GLU A 311 -16.75 -2.08 -9.30
CA GLU A 311 -17.28 -2.90 -10.39
C GLU A 311 -17.09 -2.25 -11.77
N GLU A 312 -17.27 -0.93 -11.87
CA GLU A 312 -17.06 -0.18 -13.13
C GLU A 312 -15.58 -0.18 -13.51
N ARG A 313 -14.70 0.12 -12.56
CA ARG A 313 -13.24 0.16 -12.77
C ARG A 313 -12.66 -1.24 -13.08
N LEU A 314 -13.17 -2.26 -12.41
CA LEU A 314 -12.81 -3.65 -12.67
C LEU A 314 -13.21 -4.08 -14.10
N SER A 315 -14.41 -3.69 -14.53
CA SER A 315 -14.88 -3.97 -15.90
C SER A 315 -14.04 -3.25 -16.94
N GLU A 316 -13.59 -2.02 -16.67
CA GLU A 316 -12.66 -1.28 -17.54
C GLU A 316 -11.30 -1.99 -17.61
N ALA A 317 -10.73 -2.38 -16.47
CA ALA A 317 -9.45 -3.10 -16.42
C ALA A 317 -9.48 -4.42 -17.21
N GLN A 318 -10.59 -5.17 -17.11
CA GLN A 318 -10.80 -6.39 -17.88
C GLN A 318 -10.88 -6.10 -19.38
N ALA A 319 -11.60 -5.04 -19.78
CA ALA A 319 -11.71 -4.64 -21.18
C ALA A 319 -10.36 -4.15 -21.75
N ASP A 320 -9.58 -3.41 -20.94
CA ASP A 320 -8.23 -2.96 -21.33
C ASP A 320 -7.30 -4.18 -21.54
N LEU A 321 -7.33 -5.15 -20.64
CA LEU A 321 -6.55 -6.38 -20.78
C LEU A 321 -6.92 -7.14 -22.07
N GLU A 322 -8.21 -7.28 -22.37
CA GLU A 322 -8.69 -7.96 -23.59
C GLU A 322 -8.30 -7.20 -24.89
N SER A 323 -8.29 -5.86 -24.87
CA SER A 323 -7.98 -5.05 -26.04
C SER A 323 -6.49 -4.90 -26.29
N GLY A 324 -5.68 -5.02 -25.25
CA GLY A 324 -4.25 -4.73 -25.26
C GLY A 324 -3.95 -3.23 -25.45
N PRO A 325 -2.65 -2.83 -25.49
CA PRO A 325 -2.18 -1.47 -25.62
C PRO A 325 -2.50 -0.83 -26.96
#